data_2e483f083e1273c9d898381efd12169b
#
_entry.id   2e483f083e1273c9d898381efd12169b
#
_cell.length_a   1.000
_cell.length_b   1.000
_cell.length_c   1.000
_cell.angle_alpha   90.00
_cell.angle_beta   90.00
_cell.angle_gamma   90.00
#
_symmetry.space_group_name_H-M   'P 1'
#
loop_
_entity.id
_entity.type
_entity.pdbx_description
1 polymer ?
#
loop_
_entity_poly.entity_id
_entity_poly.type
_entity_poly.pdbx_seq_one_letter_code
_entity_poly.pdbx_strand_id
1 'polypeptide(L)'
;MHRFEELIYRSTSFTLEVLEETNSKIIDALQTSGSTILVKNLQMIQFQKVLFAIGMFSMFDAILQDNLSCENGFKEAKKRLLVNQNLKLHDRFDDFICAINVLKHGKGRSYDTLLL
;
A
#
# COMPACT_ATOMS: atom_id res chain seq x y z
N MET A 1 14.21 2.17 16.67
CA MET A 1 12.86 1.95 16.13
C MET A 1 11.97 1.36 17.21
N HIS A 2 10.76 1.85 17.31
CA HIS A 2 9.78 1.30 18.24
C HIS A 2 9.48 -0.17 17.90
N ARG A 3 9.29 -1.00 18.93
CA ARG A 3 9.08 -2.45 18.75
C ARG A 3 7.91 -2.78 17.82
N PHE A 4 6.82 -2.02 17.93
CA PHE A 4 5.64 -2.21 17.08
C PHE A 4 5.91 -1.85 15.63
N GLU A 5 6.65 -0.78 15.40
CA GLU A 5 7.03 -0.35 14.05
C GLU A 5 7.95 -1.36 13.38
N GLU A 6 8.87 -1.94 14.14
CA GLU A 6 9.74 -3.00 13.64
C GLU A 6 8.95 -4.23 13.24
N LEU A 7 7.97 -4.62 14.05
CA LEU A 7 7.10 -5.76 13.77
C LEU A 7 6.33 -5.54 12.47
N ILE A 8 5.77 -4.34 12.27
CA ILE A 8 5.05 -3.98 11.04
C ILE A 8 5.98 -4.07 9.84
N TYR A 9 7.18 -3.51 9.94
CA TYR A 9 8.15 -3.56 8.84
C TYR A 9 8.51 -5.00 8.47
N ARG A 10 8.80 -5.83 9.45
CA ARG A 10 9.15 -7.23 9.21
C ARG A 10 7.99 -8.02 8.62
N SER A 11 6.78 -7.81 9.14
CA SER A 11 5.57 -8.47 8.64
C SER A 11 5.27 -8.06 7.20
N THR A 12 5.44 -6.77 6.91
CA THR A 12 5.22 -6.24 5.56
C THR A 12 6.19 -6.88 4.57
N SER A 13 7.48 -6.88 4.89
CA SER A 13 8.50 -7.44 4.03
C SER A 13 8.28 -8.94 3.78
N PHE A 14 7.94 -9.67 4.84
CA PHE A 14 7.66 -11.10 4.74
C PHE A 14 6.45 -11.37 3.84
N THR A 15 5.35 -10.64 4.05
CA THR A 15 4.12 -10.85 3.30
C THR A 15 4.30 -10.51 1.82
N LEU A 16 4.97 -9.39 1.52
CA LEU A 16 5.24 -9.00 0.13
C LEU A 16 6.10 -10.04 -0.58
N GLU A 17 7.12 -10.56 0.11
CA GLU A 17 7.98 -11.59 -0.45
C GLU A 17 7.21 -12.86 -0.79
N VAL A 18 6.34 -13.32 0.12
CA VAL A 18 5.51 -14.52 -0.11
C VAL A 18 4.54 -14.30 -1.26
N LEU A 19 3.89 -13.13 -1.33
CA LEU A 19 2.94 -12.82 -2.40
C LEU A 19 3.64 -12.75 -3.75
N GLU A 20 4.82 -12.13 -3.84
CA GLU A 20 5.59 -12.05 -5.08
C GLU A 20 6.05 -13.43 -5.54
N GLU A 21 6.51 -14.27 -4.63
CA GLU A 21 6.96 -15.61 -4.92
C GLU A 21 5.82 -16.47 -5.44
N THR A 22 4.64 -16.41 -4.80
CA THR A 22 3.46 -17.13 -5.22
C THR A 22 2.98 -16.64 -6.58
N ASN A 23 2.97 -15.33 -6.79
CA ASN A 23 2.58 -14.72 -8.06
C ASN A 23 3.47 -15.22 -9.21
N SER A 24 4.78 -15.25 -8.99
CA SER A 24 5.74 -15.72 -9.98
C SER A 24 5.51 -17.19 -10.35
N LYS A 25 5.24 -18.04 -9.36
CA LYS A 25 4.95 -19.45 -9.59
C LYS A 25 3.68 -19.65 -10.42
N ILE A 26 2.64 -18.86 -10.17
CA ILE A 26 1.39 -18.93 -10.91
C ILE A 26 1.62 -18.46 -12.36
N ILE A 27 2.35 -17.37 -12.57
CA ILE A 27 2.66 -16.86 -13.91
C ILE A 27 3.44 -17.90 -14.71
N ASP A 28 4.46 -18.52 -14.08
CA ASP A 28 5.24 -19.57 -14.75
C ASP A 28 4.37 -20.76 -15.14
N ALA A 29 3.45 -21.19 -14.28
CA ALA A 29 2.52 -22.28 -14.57
C ALA A 29 1.56 -21.91 -15.70
N LEU A 30 1.14 -20.65 -15.81
CA LEU A 30 0.25 -20.19 -16.88
C LEU A 30 0.90 -20.22 -18.25
N GLN A 31 2.24 -20.14 -18.33
CA GLN A 31 2.96 -20.24 -19.60
C GLN A 31 2.85 -21.63 -20.23
N THR A 32 2.65 -22.65 -19.41
CA THR A 32 2.55 -24.04 -19.86
C THR A 32 1.13 -24.60 -19.77
N SER A 33 0.21 -23.89 -19.12
CA SER A 33 -1.16 -24.35 -18.91
C SER A 33 -2.11 -23.15 -18.88
N GLY A 34 -3.15 -23.17 -19.70
CA GLY A 34 -4.20 -22.14 -19.70
C GLY A 34 -5.32 -22.43 -18.73
N SER A 35 -5.05 -23.09 -17.61
CA SER A 35 -6.06 -23.51 -16.65
C SER A 35 -6.81 -22.31 -16.05
N THR A 36 -8.15 -22.40 -16.02
CA THR A 36 -9.01 -21.39 -15.36
C THR A 36 -8.69 -21.27 -13.88
N ILE A 37 -8.29 -22.37 -13.23
CA ILE A 37 -7.92 -22.35 -11.81
C ILE A 37 -6.69 -21.47 -11.59
N LEU A 38 -5.69 -21.53 -12.46
CA LEU A 38 -4.50 -20.70 -12.36
C LEU A 38 -4.82 -19.22 -12.53
N VAL A 39 -5.73 -18.88 -13.46
CA VAL A 39 -6.17 -17.50 -13.66
C VAL A 39 -6.88 -16.98 -12.41
N LYS A 40 -7.77 -17.79 -11.83
CA LYS A 40 -8.46 -17.43 -10.59
C LYS A 40 -7.49 -17.24 -9.42
N ASN A 41 -6.48 -18.11 -9.33
CA ASN A 41 -5.45 -17.99 -8.29
C ASN A 41 -4.64 -16.71 -8.45
N LEU A 42 -4.32 -16.33 -9.68
CA LEU A 42 -3.62 -15.07 -9.94
C LEU A 42 -4.47 -13.87 -9.50
N GLN A 43 -5.75 -13.87 -9.83
CA GLN A 43 -6.68 -12.83 -9.42
C GLN A 43 -6.77 -12.74 -7.90
N MET A 44 -6.81 -13.88 -7.21
CA MET A 44 -6.84 -13.95 -5.76
C MET A 44 -5.59 -13.32 -5.14
N ILE A 45 -4.41 -13.64 -5.68
CA ILE A 45 -3.15 -13.06 -5.18
C ILE A 45 -3.13 -11.55 -5.37
N GLN A 46 -3.58 -11.06 -6.52
CA GLN A 46 -3.67 -9.62 -6.77
C GLN A 46 -4.63 -8.94 -5.81
N PHE A 47 -5.76 -9.56 -5.53
CA PHE A 47 -6.72 -9.05 -4.55
C PHE A 47 -6.13 -9.03 -3.14
N GLN A 48 -5.36 -10.05 -2.76
CA GLN A 48 -4.68 -10.07 -1.47
C GLN A 48 -3.67 -8.94 -1.34
N LYS A 49 -2.96 -8.61 -2.41
CA LYS A 49 -2.04 -7.45 -2.41
C LYS A 49 -2.80 -6.15 -2.13
N VAL A 50 -3.98 -5.97 -2.72
CA VAL A 50 -4.81 -4.79 -2.50
C VAL A 50 -5.28 -4.72 -1.05
N LEU A 51 -5.79 -5.82 -0.51
CA LEU A 51 -6.24 -5.88 0.89
C LEU A 51 -5.09 -5.57 1.85
N PHE A 52 -3.91 -6.13 1.56
CA PHE A 52 -2.73 -5.91 2.37
C PHE A 52 -2.31 -4.43 2.34
N ALA A 53 -2.30 -3.82 1.15
CA ALA A 53 -1.94 -2.41 1.01
C ALA A 53 -2.89 -1.50 1.80
N ILE A 54 -4.19 -1.77 1.76
CA ILE A 54 -5.20 -1.01 2.51
C ILE A 54 -4.97 -1.18 4.01
N GLY A 55 -4.73 -2.41 4.47
CA GLY A 55 -4.46 -2.68 5.88
C GLY A 55 -3.21 -1.97 6.38
N MET A 56 -2.14 -1.98 5.58
CA MET A 56 -0.90 -1.30 5.92
C MET A 56 -1.07 0.22 5.97
N PHE A 57 -1.83 0.77 5.02
CA PHE A 57 -2.16 2.19 5.02
C PHE A 57 -2.85 2.59 6.35
N SER A 58 -3.84 1.80 6.77
CA SER A 58 -4.59 2.06 8.01
C SER A 58 -3.70 2.00 9.24
N MET A 59 -2.77 1.02 9.28
CA MET A 59 -1.84 0.88 10.39
C MET A 59 -0.83 2.04 10.43
N PHE A 60 -0.32 2.46 9.28
CA PHE A 60 0.58 3.61 9.21
C PHE A 60 -0.12 4.88 9.68
N ASP A 61 -1.37 5.09 9.29
CA ASP A 61 -2.13 6.24 9.76
C ASP A 61 -2.25 6.25 11.28
N ALA A 62 -2.56 5.10 11.88
CA ALA A 62 -2.67 4.96 13.33
C ALA A 62 -1.33 5.28 14.03
N ILE A 63 -0.21 4.81 13.47
CA ILE A 63 1.11 5.10 14.02
C ILE A 63 1.43 6.59 13.93
N LEU A 64 1.12 7.23 12.81
CA LEU A 64 1.35 8.66 12.63
C LEU A 64 0.49 9.48 13.59
N GLN A 65 -0.78 9.09 13.77
CA GLN A 65 -1.66 9.76 14.73
C GLN A 65 -1.06 9.72 16.14
N ASP A 66 -0.56 8.55 16.55
CA ASP A 66 0.04 8.36 17.85
C ASP A 66 1.35 9.16 17.99
N ASN A 67 2.26 9.02 17.04
CA ASN A 67 3.58 9.65 17.11
C ASN A 67 3.53 11.18 16.96
N LEU A 68 2.57 11.70 16.17
CA LEU A 68 2.43 13.12 15.92
C LEU A 68 1.37 13.78 16.80
N SER A 69 0.71 12.99 17.64
CA SER A 69 -0.34 13.47 18.57
C SER A 69 -1.44 14.25 17.84
N CYS A 70 -1.97 13.67 16.76
CA CYS A 70 -2.97 14.32 15.91
C CYS A 70 -4.09 13.34 15.55
N GLU A 71 -5.20 13.85 15.00
CA GLU A 71 -6.34 13.05 14.60
C GLU A 71 -6.20 12.49 13.19
N ASN A 72 -5.43 13.16 12.32
CA ASN A 72 -5.20 12.72 10.95
C ASN A 72 -3.70 12.65 10.69
N GLY A 73 -3.14 11.44 10.82
CA GLY A 73 -1.70 11.21 10.71
C GLY A 73 -1.11 11.58 9.37
N PHE A 74 -1.78 11.22 8.28
CA PHE A 74 -1.25 11.50 6.94
C PHE A 74 -1.27 12.99 6.61
N LYS A 75 -2.33 13.68 7.00
CA LYS A 75 -2.43 15.13 6.79
C LYS A 75 -1.34 15.88 7.55
N GLU A 76 -1.12 15.52 8.79
CA GLU A 76 -0.08 16.14 9.61
C GLU A 76 1.31 15.83 9.10
N ALA A 77 1.57 14.59 8.66
CA ALA A 77 2.84 14.20 8.07
C ALA A 77 3.14 15.00 6.81
N LYS A 78 2.16 15.15 5.92
CA LYS A 78 2.31 15.96 4.71
C LYS A 78 2.63 17.41 5.04
N LYS A 79 1.93 17.97 6.03
CA LYS A 79 2.17 19.34 6.47
C LYS A 79 3.58 19.53 6.96
N ARG A 80 4.09 18.60 7.77
CA ARG A 80 5.47 18.67 8.29
C ARG A 80 6.50 18.53 7.18
N LEU A 81 6.25 17.71 6.17
CA LEU A 81 7.14 17.59 5.02
C LEU A 81 7.23 18.90 4.24
N LEU A 82 6.11 19.60 4.08
CA LEU A 82 6.11 20.93 3.44
C LEU A 82 6.89 21.95 4.23
N VAL A 83 6.68 21.99 5.57
CA VAL A 83 7.37 22.92 6.45
C VAL A 83 8.88 22.70 6.40
N ASN A 84 9.31 21.43 6.30
CA ASN A 84 10.73 21.08 6.22
C ASN A 84 11.28 21.18 4.81
N GLN A 85 10.50 21.67 3.84
CA GLN A 85 10.88 21.84 2.45
C GLN A 85 11.29 20.53 1.75
N ASN A 86 10.77 19.40 2.23
CA ASN A 86 11.02 18.11 1.60
C ASN A 86 9.93 17.80 0.59
N LEU A 87 9.91 18.55 -0.52
CA LEU A 87 8.85 18.50 -1.52
C LEU A 87 8.80 17.17 -2.26
N LYS A 88 9.95 16.58 -2.55
CA LYS A 88 10.01 15.31 -3.26
C LYS A 88 9.34 14.19 -2.46
N LEU A 89 9.63 14.12 -1.17
CA LEU A 89 9.01 13.11 -0.30
C LEU A 89 7.54 13.40 -0.08
N HIS A 90 7.17 14.69 0.06
CA HIS A 90 5.78 15.10 0.16
C HIS A 90 4.96 14.62 -1.04
N ASP A 91 5.47 14.83 -2.25
CA ASP A 91 4.74 14.48 -3.46
C ASP A 91 4.58 12.96 -3.60
N ARG A 92 5.62 12.20 -3.28
CA ARG A 92 5.55 10.74 -3.27
C ARG A 92 4.55 10.22 -2.26
N PHE A 93 4.53 10.84 -1.09
CA PHE A 93 3.61 10.47 -0.02
C PHE A 93 2.17 10.77 -0.43
N ASP A 94 1.94 11.92 -1.06
CA ASP A 94 0.62 12.30 -1.57
C ASP A 94 0.14 11.33 -2.66
N ASP A 95 1.02 10.96 -3.59
CA ASP A 95 0.72 9.97 -4.62
C ASP A 95 0.32 8.61 -4.00
N PHE A 96 1.03 8.21 -2.97
CA PHE A 96 0.72 6.96 -2.26
C PHE A 96 -0.66 7.01 -1.62
N ILE A 97 -1.00 8.12 -0.95
CA ILE A 97 -2.31 8.30 -0.33
C ILE A 97 -3.42 8.26 -1.40
N CYS A 98 -3.22 8.94 -2.53
CA CYS A 98 -4.17 8.94 -3.63
C CYS A 98 -4.36 7.53 -4.20
N ALA A 99 -3.28 6.78 -4.38
CA ALA A 99 -3.35 5.41 -4.88
C ALA A 99 -4.17 4.51 -3.95
N ILE A 100 -3.94 4.60 -2.65
CA ILE A 100 -4.69 3.82 -1.66
C ILE A 100 -6.17 4.21 -1.65
N ASN A 101 -6.48 5.49 -1.76
CA ASN A 101 -7.87 5.95 -1.82
C ASN A 101 -8.58 5.43 -3.06
N VAL A 102 -7.89 5.35 -4.20
CA VAL A 102 -8.45 4.75 -5.42
C VAL A 102 -8.75 3.27 -5.19
N LEU A 103 -7.84 2.55 -4.55
CA LEU A 103 -8.05 1.13 -4.23
C LEU A 103 -9.24 0.91 -3.30
N LYS A 104 -9.45 1.81 -2.34
CA LYS A 104 -10.55 1.69 -1.36
C LYS A 104 -11.90 2.08 -1.95
N HIS A 105 -11.95 3.11 -2.76
CA HIS A 105 -13.20 3.77 -3.16
C HIS A 105 -13.45 3.73 -4.67
N GLY A 106 -12.50 3.23 -5.45
CA GLY A 106 -12.60 3.28 -6.90
C GLY A 106 -12.42 4.70 -7.42
N LYS A 107 -13.29 5.12 -8.34
CA LYS A 107 -13.24 6.47 -8.91
C LYS A 107 -13.59 7.52 -7.87
N GLY A 108 -13.04 8.71 -8.02
CA GLY A 108 -13.30 9.84 -7.13
C GLY A 108 -12.19 10.85 -7.24
N ARG A 109 -12.09 11.72 -6.22
CA ARG A 109 -11.10 12.80 -6.19
C ARG A 109 -9.66 12.27 -6.35
N SER A 110 -9.33 11.18 -5.67
CA SER A 110 -8.00 10.59 -5.73
C SER A 110 -7.72 10.00 -7.11
N TYR A 111 -8.72 9.38 -7.72
CA TYR A 111 -8.60 8.85 -9.08
C TYR A 111 -8.32 9.98 -10.08
N ASP A 112 -9.07 11.06 -9.99
CA ASP A 112 -8.89 12.21 -10.85
C ASP A 112 -7.50 12.83 -10.69
N THR A 113 -7.02 12.92 -9.46
CA THR A 113 -5.68 13.43 -9.15
C THR A 113 -4.59 12.56 -9.79
N LEU A 114 -4.74 11.24 -9.78
CA LEU A 114 -3.76 10.32 -10.36
C LEU A 114 -3.70 10.40 -11.89
N LEU A 115 -4.80 10.78 -12.53
CA LEU A 115 -4.85 10.91 -13.98
C LEU A 115 -4.17 12.18 -14.50
N LEU A 116 -3.93 13.14 -13.62
CA LEU A 116 -3.22 14.37 -13.97
C LEU A 116 -1.70 14.16 -13.88
#